data_e66275e406087601db0642fd6b6f86f3
#
_entry.id   e66275e406087601db0642fd6b6f86f3
#
_cell.length_a   1.000
_cell.length_b   1.000
_cell.length_c   1.000
_cell.angle_alpha   90.00
_cell.angle_beta   90.00
_cell.angle_gamma   90.00
#
_symmetry.space_group_name_H-M   'P 1'
#
loop_
_entity.id
_entity.type
_entity.pdbx_description
1 polymer ?
#
loop_
_entity_poly.entity_id
_entity_poly.type
_entity_poly.pdbx_seq_one_letter_code
_entity_poly.pdbx_strand_id
1 'polypeptide(L)'
;VPILVGRQTRVIVQGITGNQGSFHTRLMSEYGTRIVAGVTPGKGGTRVSGIPVFDTVASALEAGDADASVVFVPAAFAKEAAMEAIDSGLNPVVMITEGIPSRDAMVIMAYAKENDTTIVGPNTPGVITPGETKLGIMPGNAFSPGKVAVVSRSGTLTYEISASLTHEGIGQSTCLGIGGDPITGLDFVDVLKMLREDPHTDSVVLIGEIGGSAEEDAARYIRETRFPKPVAAYIAGRAAPPGKRMGHAGAIITGSEGTAATKIERLTEAGVRVAEVPSDLPRLTREQIPQLRQ
;
A
#
# COMPACT_ATOMS: atom_id res chain seq x y z
N VAL A 1 -1.52 -13.99 -11.38
CA VAL A 1 -2.28 -12.96 -10.65
C VAL A 1 -1.28 -12.12 -9.89
N PRO A 2 -1.34 -10.78 -9.95
CA PRO A 2 -0.55 -9.89 -9.09
C PRO A 2 -0.74 -10.23 -7.61
N ILE A 3 0.20 -9.82 -6.77
CA ILE A 3 0.26 -10.30 -5.37
C ILE A 3 -0.99 -10.01 -4.51
N LEU A 4 -1.80 -9.00 -4.85
CA LEU A 4 -2.98 -8.60 -4.08
C LEU A 4 -4.22 -8.39 -4.96
N VAL A 5 -4.10 -7.56 -6.02
CA VAL A 5 -5.23 -7.14 -6.86
C VAL A 5 -4.86 -7.15 -8.34
N GLY A 6 -5.81 -7.50 -9.19
CA GLY A 6 -5.63 -7.56 -10.63
C GLY A 6 -6.88 -7.13 -11.39
N ARG A 7 -6.84 -7.23 -12.72
CA ARG A 7 -7.91 -6.80 -13.64
C ARG A 7 -9.29 -7.37 -13.29
N GLN A 8 -9.37 -8.57 -12.72
CA GLN A 8 -10.63 -9.25 -12.42
C GLN A 8 -11.15 -8.93 -11.01
N THR A 9 -10.36 -8.27 -10.16
CA THR A 9 -10.75 -7.95 -8.79
C THR A 9 -11.98 -7.05 -8.77
N ARG A 10 -13.06 -7.52 -8.16
CA ARG A 10 -14.34 -6.80 -7.98
C ARG A 10 -14.28 -6.07 -6.64
N VAL A 11 -14.57 -4.79 -6.65
CA VAL A 11 -14.31 -3.90 -5.52
C VAL A 11 -15.60 -3.29 -4.99
N ILE A 12 -15.77 -3.33 -3.67
CA ILE A 12 -16.74 -2.51 -2.93
C ILE A 12 -16.02 -1.26 -2.40
N VAL A 13 -16.66 -0.10 -2.54
CA VAL A 13 -16.19 1.17 -1.97
C VAL A 13 -17.04 1.54 -0.76
N GLN A 14 -16.47 1.44 0.45
CA GLN A 14 -17.12 1.89 1.67
C GLN A 14 -16.90 3.40 1.89
N GLY A 15 -17.96 4.13 2.16
CA GLY A 15 -17.95 5.59 2.22
C GLY A 15 -18.04 6.26 0.85
N ILE A 16 -18.58 5.58 -0.17
CA ILE A 16 -18.64 6.01 -1.57
C ILE A 16 -19.32 7.37 -1.76
N THR A 17 -20.29 7.75 -0.95
CA THR A 17 -21.05 9.01 -1.06
C THR A 17 -20.31 10.22 -0.47
N GLY A 18 -19.23 9.99 0.27
CA GLY A 18 -18.38 11.07 0.79
C GLY A 18 -17.57 11.74 -0.32
N ASN A 19 -17.08 12.97 -0.08
CA ASN A 19 -16.33 13.74 -1.07
C ASN A 19 -15.11 12.96 -1.62
N GLN A 20 -14.29 12.36 -0.74
CA GLN A 20 -13.15 11.56 -1.14
C GLN A 20 -13.58 10.24 -1.79
N GLY A 21 -14.56 9.55 -1.19
CA GLY A 21 -15.08 8.29 -1.72
C GLY A 21 -15.61 8.46 -3.16
N SER A 22 -16.47 9.46 -3.41
CA SER A 22 -17.03 9.69 -4.75
C SER A 22 -15.99 10.14 -5.78
N PHE A 23 -15.07 11.03 -5.37
CA PHE A 23 -13.98 11.50 -6.24
C PHE A 23 -13.06 10.37 -6.67
N HIS A 24 -12.56 9.58 -5.70
CA HIS A 24 -11.65 8.47 -6.01
C HIS A 24 -12.34 7.28 -6.66
N THR A 25 -13.63 7.04 -6.39
CA THR A 25 -14.43 6.05 -7.13
C THR A 25 -14.43 6.35 -8.63
N ARG A 26 -14.65 7.61 -9.01
CA ARG A 26 -14.59 8.01 -10.43
C ARG A 26 -13.20 7.75 -11.02
N LEU A 27 -12.12 8.18 -10.33
CA LEU A 27 -10.75 7.97 -10.81
C LEU A 27 -10.31 6.50 -10.85
N MET A 28 -10.82 5.66 -9.95
CA MET A 28 -10.60 4.22 -9.98
C MET A 28 -11.33 3.59 -11.18
N SER A 29 -12.60 3.96 -11.41
CA SER A 29 -13.37 3.48 -12.56
C SER A 29 -12.75 3.91 -13.90
N GLU A 30 -12.32 5.16 -14.03
CA GLU A 30 -11.61 5.68 -15.21
C GLU A 30 -10.28 4.94 -15.46
N TYR A 31 -9.63 4.47 -14.41
CA TYR A 31 -8.40 3.67 -14.52
C TYR A 31 -8.64 2.22 -14.95
N GLY A 32 -9.87 1.72 -14.85
CA GLY A 32 -10.24 0.35 -15.20
C GLY A 32 -10.53 -0.55 -14.00
N THR A 33 -10.59 -0.01 -12.78
CA THR A 33 -10.97 -0.78 -11.59
C THR A 33 -12.44 -1.21 -11.68
N ARG A 34 -12.69 -2.48 -11.47
CA ARG A 34 -14.03 -3.07 -11.51
C ARG A 34 -14.78 -2.83 -10.19
N ILE A 35 -15.35 -1.64 -10.02
CA ILE A 35 -16.16 -1.30 -8.86
C ILE A 35 -17.58 -1.81 -9.09
N VAL A 36 -18.04 -2.74 -8.24
CA VAL A 36 -19.34 -3.40 -8.39
C VAL A 36 -20.41 -2.79 -7.50
N ALA A 37 -20.04 -2.24 -6.36
CA ALA A 37 -20.96 -1.60 -5.42
C ALA A 37 -20.27 -0.53 -4.57
N GLY A 38 -21.05 0.37 -4.03
CA GLY A 38 -20.67 1.27 -2.95
C GLY A 38 -21.49 1.01 -1.70
N VAL A 39 -20.92 1.32 -0.53
CA VAL A 39 -21.61 1.19 0.75
C VAL A 39 -21.55 2.51 1.50
N THR A 40 -22.71 2.99 1.93
CA THR A 40 -22.84 4.11 2.87
C THR A 40 -24.17 3.95 3.62
N PRO A 41 -24.16 3.76 4.95
CA PRO A 41 -25.36 3.62 5.75
C PRO A 41 -26.35 4.78 5.54
N GLY A 42 -27.64 4.47 5.35
CA GLY A 42 -28.71 5.44 5.09
C GLY A 42 -28.71 6.04 3.68
N LYS A 43 -27.92 5.49 2.74
CA LYS A 43 -27.86 5.93 1.33
C LYS A 43 -28.18 4.82 0.34
N GLY A 44 -28.63 3.66 0.82
CA GLY A 44 -29.07 2.54 -0.01
C GLY A 44 -30.10 2.96 -1.05
N GLY A 45 -30.04 2.34 -2.24
CA GLY A 45 -30.88 2.66 -3.39
C GLY A 45 -30.45 3.86 -4.23
N THR A 46 -29.42 4.62 -3.81
CA THR A 46 -28.82 5.71 -4.62
C THR A 46 -27.74 5.20 -5.56
N ARG A 47 -27.15 6.09 -6.37
CA ARG A 47 -26.03 5.78 -7.25
C ARG A 47 -24.95 6.86 -7.18
N VAL A 48 -23.68 6.45 -7.27
CA VAL A 48 -22.52 7.33 -7.41
C VAL A 48 -21.74 6.93 -8.65
N SER A 49 -21.62 7.84 -9.62
CA SER A 49 -20.97 7.55 -10.92
C SER A 49 -21.53 6.29 -11.62
N GLY A 50 -22.84 6.06 -11.50
CA GLY A 50 -23.52 4.88 -12.06
C GLY A 50 -23.43 3.61 -11.19
N ILE A 51 -22.59 3.59 -10.15
CA ILE A 51 -22.42 2.45 -9.24
C ILE A 51 -23.55 2.43 -8.21
N PRO A 52 -24.23 1.28 -7.99
CA PRO A 52 -25.28 1.18 -6.98
C PRO A 52 -24.70 1.31 -5.57
N VAL A 53 -25.44 1.98 -4.70
CA VAL A 53 -25.08 2.17 -3.28
C VAL A 53 -26.02 1.36 -2.39
N PHE A 54 -25.45 0.70 -1.40
CA PHE A 54 -26.12 -0.12 -0.40
C PHE A 54 -25.87 0.43 1.01
N ASP A 55 -26.69 0.04 1.96
CA ASP A 55 -26.52 0.45 3.35
C ASP A 55 -25.45 -0.38 4.07
N THR A 56 -25.24 -1.62 3.65
CA THR A 56 -24.27 -2.58 4.23
C THR A 56 -23.50 -3.33 3.18
N VAL A 57 -22.33 -3.87 3.56
CA VAL A 57 -21.55 -4.77 2.69
C VAL A 57 -22.34 -6.06 2.41
N ALA A 58 -23.02 -6.60 3.41
CA ALA A 58 -23.86 -7.79 3.25
C ALA A 58 -24.92 -7.59 2.17
N SER A 59 -25.66 -6.46 2.20
CA SER A 59 -26.69 -6.17 1.18
C SER A 59 -26.09 -5.93 -0.21
N ALA A 60 -24.86 -5.41 -0.28
CA ALA A 60 -24.15 -5.29 -1.55
C ALA A 60 -23.78 -6.67 -2.13
N LEU A 61 -23.37 -7.61 -1.29
CA LEU A 61 -23.02 -8.98 -1.70
C LEU A 61 -24.23 -9.82 -2.07
N GLU A 62 -25.42 -9.58 -1.49
CA GLU A 62 -26.67 -10.18 -1.94
C GLU A 62 -27.03 -9.79 -3.39
N ALA A 63 -26.61 -8.58 -3.82
CA ALA A 63 -26.85 -8.08 -5.17
C ALA A 63 -25.79 -8.53 -6.20
N GLY A 64 -24.61 -8.97 -5.75
CA GLY A 64 -23.53 -9.45 -6.61
C GLY A 64 -22.23 -9.66 -5.87
N ASP A 65 -21.37 -10.51 -6.42
CA ASP A 65 -20.09 -10.87 -5.81
C ASP A 65 -19.08 -9.73 -5.80
N ALA A 66 -18.28 -9.66 -4.76
CA ALA A 66 -17.10 -8.80 -4.66
C ALA A 66 -15.93 -9.56 -4.02
N ASP A 67 -14.71 -9.10 -4.29
CA ASP A 67 -13.49 -9.74 -3.84
C ASP A 67 -12.75 -8.89 -2.79
N ALA A 68 -12.79 -7.57 -2.92
CA ALA A 68 -12.02 -6.63 -2.11
C ALA A 68 -12.85 -5.42 -1.67
N SER A 69 -12.40 -4.76 -0.59
CA SER A 69 -12.97 -3.48 -0.17
C SER A 69 -11.92 -2.37 -0.14
N VAL A 70 -12.33 -1.15 -0.48
CA VAL A 70 -11.57 0.07 -0.21
C VAL A 70 -12.39 1.01 0.67
N VAL A 71 -11.77 1.47 1.77
CA VAL A 71 -12.44 2.18 2.87
C VAL A 71 -12.07 3.66 2.85
N PHE A 72 -13.07 4.53 2.62
CA PHE A 72 -12.96 5.99 2.62
C PHE A 72 -13.78 6.65 3.75
N VAL A 73 -14.20 5.88 4.74
CA VAL A 73 -14.99 6.43 5.85
C VAL A 73 -14.12 7.25 6.80
N PRO A 74 -14.70 8.23 7.54
CA PRO A 74 -13.97 8.94 8.59
C PRO A 74 -13.43 8.00 9.68
N ALA A 75 -12.35 8.40 10.35
CA ALA A 75 -11.63 7.58 11.33
C ALA A 75 -12.53 7.01 12.44
N ALA A 76 -13.55 7.77 12.88
CA ALA A 76 -14.50 7.32 13.90
C ALA A 76 -15.36 6.11 13.47
N PHE A 77 -15.48 5.83 12.18
CA PHE A 77 -16.29 4.73 11.63
C PHE A 77 -15.43 3.66 10.93
N ALA A 78 -14.11 3.84 10.93
CA ALA A 78 -13.19 2.98 10.17
C ALA A 78 -13.13 1.56 10.74
N LYS A 79 -13.24 1.42 12.07
CA LYS A 79 -13.23 0.10 12.71
C LYS A 79 -14.45 -0.73 12.29
N GLU A 80 -15.63 -0.16 12.42
CA GLU A 80 -16.88 -0.85 12.05
C GLU A 80 -16.90 -1.20 10.56
N ALA A 81 -16.44 -0.29 9.69
CA ALA A 81 -16.35 -0.54 8.26
C ALA A 81 -15.35 -1.66 7.92
N ALA A 82 -14.19 -1.69 8.59
CA ALA A 82 -13.21 -2.75 8.38
C ALA A 82 -13.74 -4.11 8.86
N MET A 83 -14.33 -4.16 10.06
CA MET A 83 -14.89 -5.39 10.61
C MET A 83 -16.03 -5.94 9.73
N GLU A 84 -16.92 -5.07 9.23
CA GLU A 84 -17.98 -5.47 8.30
C GLU A 84 -17.42 -6.09 6.99
N ALA A 85 -16.35 -5.49 6.44
CA ALA A 85 -15.70 -6.04 5.25
C ALA A 85 -15.02 -7.39 5.52
N ILE A 86 -14.37 -7.54 6.68
CA ILE A 86 -13.74 -8.79 7.12
C ILE A 86 -14.79 -9.89 7.32
N ASP A 87 -15.87 -9.60 8.06
CA ASP A 87 -16.98 -10.54 8.31
C ASP A 87 -17.64 -11.02 7.01
N SER A 88 -17.65 -10.16 6.01
CA SER A 88 -18.19 -10.43 4.68
C SER A 88 -17.21 -11.19 3.77
N GLY A 89 -16.02 -11.55 4.25
CA GLY A 89 -15.03 -12.33 3.50
C GLY A 89 -14.31 -11.56 2.40
N LEU A 90 -14.34 -10.22 2.41
CA LEU A 90 -13.61 -9.40 1.44
C LEU A 90 -12.10 -9.38 1.77
N ASN A 91 -11.27 -9.70 0.77
CA ASN A 91 -9.82 -9.76 0.93
C ASN A 91 -9.11 -9.38 -0.39
N PRO A 92 -8.27 -8.31 -0.45
CA PRO A 92 -7.86 -7.45 0.66
C PRO A 92 -8.91 -6.38 1.06
N VAL A 93 -8.72 -5.83 2.27
CA VAL A 93 -9.38 -4.59 2.73
C VAL A 93 -8.34 -3.46 2.75
N VAL A 94 -8.55 -2.46 1.91
CA VAL A 94 -7.63 -1.31 1.74
C VAL A 94 -8.16 -0.11 2.52
N MET A 95 -7.46 0.30 3.57
CA MET A 95 -7.90 1.36 4.49
C MET A 95 -7.17 2.68 4.21
N ILE A 96 -7.80 3.56 3.43
CA ILE A 96 -7.23 4.87 3.09
C ILE A 96 -7.23 5.82 4.29
N THR A 97 -8.16 5.64 5.20
CA THR A 97 -8.42 6.50 6.35
C THR A 97 -7.17 6.72 7.21
N GLU A 98 -6.88 7.99 7.48
CA GLU A 98 -5.86 8.47 8.41
C GLU A 98 -6.49 8.77 9.79
N GLY A 99 -5.68 8.69 10.85
CA GLY A 99 -6.07 9.11 12.20
C GLY A 99 -6.98 8.13 12.92
N ILE A 100 -6.97 6.86 12.56
CA ILE A 100 -7.65 5.81 13.32
C ILE A 100 -6.97 5.67 14.68
N PRO A 101 -7.74 5.68 15.80
CA PRO A 101 -7.15 5.47 17.12
C PRO A 101 -6.37 4.16 17.20
N SER A 102 -5.19 4.17 17.81
CA SER A 102 -4.32 3.00 17.89
C SER A 102 -5.02 1.76 18.47
N ARG A 103 -5.91 1.96 19.45
CA ARG A 103 -6.72 0.87 20.02
C ARG A 103 -7.63 0.22 18.97
N ASP A 104 -8.28 1.03 18.14
CA ASP A 104 -9.16 0.52 17.09
C ASP A 104 -8.35 -0.16 15.97
N ALA A 105 -7.19 0.40 15.61
CA ALA A 105 -6.27 -0.25 14.68
C ALA A 105 -5.81 -1.62 15.20
N MET A 106 -5.45 -1.75 16.49
CA MET A 106 -5.09 -3.04 17.09
C MET A 106 -6.24 -4.06 17.03
N VAL A 107 -7.48 -3.63 17.28
CA VAL A 107 -8.65 -4.51 17.17
C VAL A 107 -8.86 -4.98 15.74
N ILE A 108 -8.77 -4.06 14.76
CA ILE A 108 -8.90 -4.40 13.34
C ILE A 108 -7.85 -5.44 12.94
N MET A 109 -6.57 -5.23 13.29
CA MET A 109 -5.48 -6.13 12.91
C MET A 109 -5.61 -7.51 13.57
N ALA A 110 -6.02 -7.56 14.85
CA ALA A 110 -6.27 -8.83 15.54
C ALA A 110 -7.41 -9.60 14.86
N TYR A 111 -8.50 -8.91 14.56
CA TYR A 111 -9.68 -9.52 13.93
C TYR A 111 -9.39 -9.98 12.49
N ALA A 112 -8.67 -9.17 11.71
CA ALA A 112 -8.25 -9.53 10.36
C ALA A 112 -7.37 -10.80 10.36
N LYS A 113 -6.45 -10.89 11.33
CA LYS A 113 -5.59 -12.08 11.49
C LYS A 113 -6.38 -13.35 11.84
N GLU A 114 -7.39 -13.24 12.69
CA GLU A 114 -8.27 -14.37 13.04
C GLU A 114 -9.11 -14.86 11.85
N ASN A 115 -9.37 -13.99 10.88
CA ASN A 115 -10.17 -14.28 9.68
C ASN A 115 -9.34 -14.40 8.39
N ASP A 116 -8.02 -14.54 8.47
CA ASP A 116 -7.11 -14.64 7.32
C ASP A 116 -7.29 -13.52 6.29
N THR A 117 -7.68 -12.32 6.75
CA THR A 117 -7.92 -11.16 5.88
C THR A 117 -6.69 -10.26 5.84
N THR A 118 -6.26 -9.89 4.64
CA THR A 118 -5.17 -8.95 4.41
C THR A 118 -5.66 -7.51 4.53
N ILE A 119 -5.08 -6.75 5.45
CA ILE A 119 -5.31 -5.30 5.58
C ILE A 119 -4.15 -4.55 4.94
N VAL A 120 -4.46 -3.62 4.04
CA VAL A 120 -3.52 -2.65 3.46
C VAL A 120 -3.78 -1.29 4.12
N GLY A 121 -2.80 -0.75 4.81
CA GLY A 121 -2.95 0.44 5.65
C GLY A 121 -3.19 0.11 7.13
N PRO A 122 -3.78 1.02 7.90
CA PRO A 122 -4.42 2.30 7.54
C PRO A 122 -3.43 3.39 7.09
N ASN A 123 -3.98 4.58 6.76
CA ASN A 123 -3.20 5.72 6.31
C ASN A 123 -2.32 5.38 5.09
N THR A 124 -2.93 4.75 4.09
CA THR A 124 -2.26 4.27 2.88
C THR A 124 -2.77 4.98 1.63
N PRO A 125 -1.93 5.19 0.61
CA PRO A 125 -2.41 5.59 -0.71
C PRO A 125 -3.11 4.44 -1.45
N GLY A 126 -3.06 3.21 -0.94
CA GLY A 126 -3.66 2.01 -1.51
C GLY A 126 -2.68 1.12 -2.24
N VAL A 127 -3.18 0.41 -3.24
CA VAL A 127 -2.44 -0.51 -4.11
C VAL A 127 -2.82 -0.30 -5.56
N ILE A 128 -1.84 -0.42 -6.45
CA ILE A 128 -2.02 -0.37 -7.90
C ILE A 128 -1.24 -1.48 -8.59
N THR A 129 -1.90 -2.18 -9.51
CA THR A 129 -1.27 -3.02 -10.52
C THR A 129 -1.35 -2.24 -11.83
N PRO A 130 -0.23 -1.63 -12.28
CA PRO A 130 -0.24 -0.72 -13.41
C PRO A 130 -0.78 -1.36 -14.68
N GLY A 131 -1.69 -0.63 -15.36
CA GLY A 131 -2.39 -1.10 -16.57
C GLY A 131 -3.55 -2.08 -16.30
N GLU A 132 -3.83 -2.43 -15.04
CA GLU A 132 -4.90 -3.36 -14.68
C GLU A 132 -5.95 -2.74 -13.75
N THR A 133 -5.55 -2.36 -12.54
CA THR A 133 -6.46 -1.88 -11.50
C THR A 133 -5.74 -1.06 -10.45
N LYS A 134 -6.49 -0.21 -9.76
CA LYS A 134 -6.02 0.48 -8.55
C LYS A 134 -7.12 0.54 -7.50
N LEU A 135 -6.76 0.33 -6.25
CA LEU A 135 -7.61 0.49 -5.08
C LEU A 135 -7.01 1.57 -4.19
N GLY A 136 -7.61 2.74 -4.20
CA GLY A 136 -7.15 3.89 -3.42
C GLY A 136 -6.93 5.16 -4.22
N ILE A 137 -5.99 5.99 -3.76
CA ILE A 137 -5.83 7.39 -4.20
C ILE A 137 -4.64 7.62 -5.15
N MET A 138 -3.89 6.58 -5.49
CA MET A 138 -2.70 6.69 -6.36
C MET A 138 -3.05 7.31 -7.71
N PRO A 139 -2.28 8.32 -8.20
CA PRO A 139 -2.50 8.94 -9.52
C PRO A 139 -2.04 7.96 -10.62
N GLY A 140 -2.99 7.44 -11.41
CA GLY A 140 -2.70 6.38 -12.39
C GLY A 140 -1.64 6.72 -13.44
N ASN A 141 -1.44 7.99 -13.75
CA ASN A 141 -0.45 8.47 -14.71
C ASN A 141 1.01 8.47 -14.19
N ALA A 142 1.22 8.27 -12.90
CA ALA A 142 2.57 8.14 -12.32
C ALA A 142 3.16 6.74 -12.51
N PHE A 143 2.39 5.78 -13.00
CA PHE A 143 2.74 4.37 -13.06
C PHE A 143 2.61 3.81 -14.47
N SER A 144 3.52 2.92 -14.86
CA SER A 144 3.46 2.17 -16.11
C SER A 144 3.65 0.67 -15.86
N PRO A 145 3.05 -0.22 -16.67
CA PRO A 145 3.25 -1.66 -16.54
C PRO A 145 4.71 -2.06 -16.70
N GLY A 146 5.19 -2.95 -15.86
CA GLY A 146 6.55 -3.46 -15.89
C GLY A 146 6.82 -4.51 -14.82
N LYS A 147 8.06 -4.59 -14.32
CA LYS A 147 8.52 -5.69 -13.48
C LYS A 147 9.15 -5.27 -12.15
N VAL A 148 9.01 -4.03 -11.74
CA VAL A 148 9.54 -3.54 -10.47
C VAL A 148 8.40 -3.37 -9.47
N ALA A 149 8.47 -4.05 -8.33
CA ALA A 149 7.55 -3.79 -7.23
C ALA A 149 8.03 -2.57 -6.43
N VAL A 150 7.11 -1.67 -6.08
CA VAL A 150 7.38 -0.53 -5.20
C VAL A 150 6.57 -0.68 -3.93
N VAL A 151 7.25 -0.76 -2.77
CA VAL A 151 6.63 -0.90 -1.46
C VAL A 151 7.04 0.26 -0.58
N SER A 152 6.07 0.99 -0.02
CA SER A 152 6.35 2.28 0.59
C SER A 152 5.54 2.55 1.86
N ARG A 153 6.16 3.23 2.83
CA ARG A 153 5.46 3.83 3.97
C ARG A 153 4.88 5.20 3.63
N SER A 154 5.41 5.88 2.59
CA SER A 154 5.04 7.25 2.23
C SER A 154 4.21 7.30 0.95
N GLY A 155 3.02 7.88 1.00
CA GLY A 155 2.20 8.11 -0.19
C GLY A 155 2.88 9.01 -1.21
N THR A 156 3.38 10.18 -0.79
CA THR A 156 4.01 11.17 -1.67
C THR A 156 5.26 10.61 -2.36
N LEU A 157 6.15 9.97 -1.60
CA LEU A 157 7.37 9.37 -2.18
C LEU A 157 7.06 8.19 -3.10
N THR A 158 5.97 7.45 -2.85
CA THR A 158 5.49 6.41 -3.79
C THR A 158 5.23 7.01 -5.16
N TYR A 159 4.53 8.16 -5.23
CA TYR A 159 4.18 8.80 -6.50
C TYR A 159 5.42 9.38 -7.21
N GLU A 160 6.25 10.09 -6.47
CA GLU A 160 7.47 10.73 -6.99
C GLU A 160 8.43 9.69 -7.58
N ILE A 161 8.73 8.64 -6.80
CA ILE A 161 9.68 7.61 -7.20
C ILE A 161 9.12 6.76 -8.34
N SER A 162 7.84 6.38 -8.28
CA SER A 162 7.22 5.61 -9.37
C SER A 162 7.13 6.43 -10.66
N ALA A 163 6.83 7.72 -10.59
CA ALA A 163 6.85 8.60 -11.75
C ALA A 163 8.27 8.73 -12.35
N SER A 164 9.29 8.84 -11.48
CA SER A 164 10.69 8.87 -11.91
C SER A 164 11.12 7.56 -12.59
N LEU A 165 10.76 6.40 -12.02
CA LEU A 165 10.97 5.09 -12.63
C LEU A 165 10.27 5.00 -14.00
N THR A 166 8.99 5.39 -14.06
CA THR A 166 8.17 5.39 -15.29
C THR A 166 8.77 6.28 -16.38
N HIS A 167 9.25 7.48 -16.00
CA HIS A 167 9.91 8.41 -16.94
C HIS A 167 11.17 7.79 -17.56
N GLU A 168 11.90 7.03 -16.77
CA GLU A 168 13.09 6.30 -17.20
C GLU A 168 12.80 4.95 -17.89
N GLY A 169 11.53 4.67 -18.24
CA GLY A 169 11.11 3.44 -18.90
C GLY A 169 11.13 2.19 -18.00
N ILE A 170 11.21 2.37 -16.68
CA ILE A 170 11.18 1.30 -15.70
C ILE A 170 9.76 1.17 -15.14
N GLY A 171 8.97 0.27 -15.73
CA GLY A 171 7.59 0.03 -15.31
C GLY A 171 7.47 -0.81 -14.04
N GLN A 172 6.28 -0.78 -13.42
CA GLN A 172 6.03 -1.45 -12.16
C GLN A 172 5.09 -2.66 -12.34
N SER A 173 5.36 -3.74 -11.59
CA SER A 173 4.47 -4.90 -11.47
C SER A 173 3.35 -4.62 -10.47
N THR A 174 3.70 -3.99 -9.37
CA THR A 174 2.76 -3.53 -8.34
C THR A 174 3.37 -2.36 -7.57
N CYS A 175 2.52 -1.43 -7.12
CA CYS A 175 2.93 -0.43 -6.13
C CYS A 175 1.98 -0.48 -4.95
N LEU A 176 2.53 -0.56 -3.76
CA LEU A 176 1.80 -0.74 -2.51
C LEU A 176 2.25 0.26 -1.46
N GLY A 177 1.31 1.01 -0.91
CA GLY A 177 1.52 1.75 0.32
C GLY A 177 1.16 0.89 1.52
N ILE A 178 2.11 0.58 2.39
CA ILE A 178 1.81 -0.15 3.63
C ILE A 178 1.22 0.74 4.72
N GLY A 179 1.33 2.07 4.56
CA GLY A 179 0.81 3.07 5.50
C GLY A 179 1.88 3.69 6.39
N GLY A 180 1.58 4.90 6.89
CA GLY A 180 2.47 5.70 7.75
C GLY A 180 2.13 5.64 9.24
N ASP A 181 1.13 4.86 9.63
CA ASP A 181 0.72 4.71 11.03
C ASP A 181 1.61 3.68 11.77
N PRO A 182 1.70 3.76 13.10
CA PRO A 182 2.49 2.81 13.90
C PRO A 182 1.96 1.38 13.87
N ILE A 183 0.67 1.21 13.59
CA ILE A 183 -0.02 -0.09 13.53
C ILE A 183 -0.64 -0.21 12.15
N THR A 184 -0.08 -1.11 11.34
CA THR A 184 -0.53 -1.41 9.98
C THR A 184 -0.83 -2.90 9.83
N GLY A 185 -1.59 -3.26 8.80
CA GLY A 185 -1.86 -4.65 8.47
C GLY A 185 -0.63 -5.33 7.87
N LEU A 186 -0.32 -5.02 6.61
CA LEU A 186 0.92 -5.49 6.00
C LEU A 186 2.12 -4.66 6.45
N ASP A 187 3.25 -5.33 6.62
CA ASP A 187 4.57 -4.73 6.75
C ASP A 187 5.46 -5.05 5.53
N PHE A 188 6.71 -4.58 5.53
CA PHE A 188 7.67 -4.88 4.45
C PHE A 188 7.97 -6.38 4.33
N VAL A 189 8.05 -7.10 5.44
CA VAL A 189 8.37 -8.54 5.43
C VAL A 189 7.23 -9.34 4.80
N ASP A 190 5.99 -9.00 5.12
CA ASP A 190 4.82 -9.67 4.55
C ASP A 190 4.75 -9.48 3.04
N VAL A 191 4.98 -8.24 2.57
CA VAL A 191 5.00 -7.96 1.14
C VAL A 191 6.19 -8.63 0.44
N LEU A 192 7.38 -8.65 1.07
CA LEU A 192 8.54 -9.36 0.52
C LEU A 192 8.29 -10.88 0.40
N LYS A 193 7.57 -11.50 1.35
CA LYS A 193 7.15 -12.91 1.24
C LYS A 193 6.28 -13.14 0.00
N MET A 194 5.30 -12.27 -0.25
CA MET A 194 4.45 -12.35 -1.45
C MET A 194 5.27 -12.15 -2.72
N LEU A 195 6.15 -11.14 -2.75
CA LEU A 195 6.99 -10.81 -3.90
C LEU A 195 8.04 -11.87 -4.20
N ARG A 196 8.46 -12.65 -3.22
CA ARG A 196 9.40 -13.76 -3.41
C ARG A 196 8.91 -14.74 -4.47
N GLU A 197 7.65 -15.09 -4.40
CA GLU A 197 7.01 -16.10 -5.27
C GLU A 197 6.34 -15.46 -6.52
N ASP A 198 6.28 -14.13 -6.61
CA ASP A 198 5.63 -13.45 -7.73
C ASP A 198 6.46 -13.52 -9.02
N PRO A 199 6.01 -14.23 -10.06
CA PRO A 199 6.74 -14.34 -11.33
C PRO A 199 6.71 -13.05 -12.17
N HIS A 200 5.86 -12.09 -11.83
CA HIS A 200 5.73 -10.82 -12.54
C HIS A 200 6.69 -9.75 -12.04
N THR A 201 7.38 -10.00 -10.91
CA THR A 201 8.31 -9.06 -10.30
C THR A 201 9.75 -9.55 -10.42
N ASP A 202 10.62 -8.75 -11.04
CA ASP A 202 12.05 -9.04 -11.19
C ASP A 202 12.92 -8.28 -10.17
N SER A 203 12.44 -7.17 -9.61
CA SER A 203 13.16 -6.33 -8.63
C SER A 203 12.20 -5.62 -7.69
N VAL A 204 12.68 -5.20 -6.52
CA VAL A 204 11.90 -4.50 -5.51
C VAL A 204 12.53 -3.16 -5.16
N VAL A 205 11.71 -2.12 -5.04
CA VAL A 205 12.08 -0.82 -4.46
C VAL A 205 11.35 -0.64 -3.14
N LEU A 206 12.11 -0.51 -2.05
CA LEU A 206 11.59 -0.21 -0.71
C LEU A 206 11.74 1.28 -0.39
N ILE A 207 10.66 1.92 0.01
CA ILE A 207 10.67 3.33 0.42
C ILE A 207 10.28 3.38 1.89
N GLY A 208 11.30 3.55 2.73
CA GLY A 208 11.16 3.62 4.18
C GLY A 208 11.35 5.04 4.72
N GLU A 209 11.20 5.15 6.00
CA GLU A 209 11.38 6.41 6.74
C GLU A 209 11.88 6.13 8.15
N ILE A 210 12.27 7.19 8.87
CA ILE A 210 12.63 7.09 10.28
C ILE A 210 11.48 6.56 11.15
N GLY A 211 11.83 5.98 12.28
CA GLY A 211 10.89 5.45 13.27
C GLY A 211 10.50 4.00 13.03
N GLY A 212 10.23 3.29 14.12
CA GLY A 212 9.98 1.86 14.13
C GLY A 212 11.15 1.01 13.61
N SER A 213 10.93 -0.28 13.43
CA SER A 213 11.96 -1.27 13.03
C SER A 213 11.64 -1.97 11.68
N ALA A 214 10.60 -1.54 10.97
CA ALA A 214 10.09 -2.27 9.80
C ALA A 214 11.16 -2.47 8.70
N GLU A 215 12.04 -1.49 8.49
CA GLU A 215 13.10 -1.56 7.49
C GLU A 215 14.27 -2.46 7.96
N GLU A 216 14.57 -2.46 9.27
CA GLU A 216 15.55 -3.38 9.88
C GLU A 216 15.04 -4.82 9.84
N ASP A 217 13.75 -5.04 10.05
CA ASP A 217 13.11 -6.35 9.95
C ASP A 217 13.13 -6.85 8.50
N ALA A 218 12.85 -5.96 7.53
CA ALA A 218 13.00 -6.26 6.10
C ALA A 218 14.45 -6.63 5.74
N ALA A 219 15.44 -5.88 6.21
CA ALA A 219 16.85 -6.16 6.00
C ALA A 219 17.25 -7.54 6.55
N ARG A 220 16.79 -7.86 7.77
CA ARG A 220 17.00 -9.18 8.38
C ARG A 220 16.38 -10.28 7.53
N TYR A 221 15.13 -10.13 7.11
CA TYR A 221 14.45 -11.10 6.26
C TYR A 221 15.19 -11.33 4.92
N ILE A 222 15.59 -10.25 4.23
CA ILE A 222 16.33 -10.31 2.98
C ILE A 222 17.62 -11.13 3.15
N ARG A 223 18.40 -10.84 4.20
CA ARG A 223 19.68 -11.52 4.49
C ARG A 223 19.48 -13.00 4.87
N GLU A 224 18.61 -13.28 5.84
CA GLU A 224 18.44 -14.63 6.39
C GLU A 224 17.82 -15.58 5.38
N THR A 225 16.90 -15.11 4.56
CA THR A 225 16.23 -15.93 3.54
C THR A 225 16.97 -15.95 2.21
N ARG A 226 18.05 -15.18 2.05
CA ARG A 226 18.71 -14.97 0.75
C ARG A 226 17.69 -14.58 -0.31
N PHE A 227 16.96 -13.50 -0.05
CA PHE A 227 15.87 -13.07 -0.92
C PHE A 227 16.31 -13.05 -2.39
N PRO A 228 15.59 -13.74 -3.32
CA PRO A 228 16.12 -14.06 -4.63
C PRO A 228 16.13 -12.90 -5.63
N LYS A 229 15.43 -11.80 -5.32
CA LYS A 229 15.30 -10.65 -6.23
C LYS A 229 16.13 -9.47 -5.72
N PRO A 230 16.77 -8.70 -6.62
CA PRO A 230 17.49 -7.50 -6.22
C PRO A 230 16.56 -6.47 -5.58
N VAL A 231 17.09 -5.80 -4.56
CA VAL A 231 16.36 -4.78 -3.81
C VAL A 231 17.15 -3.47 -3.82
N ALA A 232 16.48 -2.38 -4.20
CA ALA A 232 16.93 -1.02 -3.97
C ALA A 232 16.07 -0.36 -2.90
N ALA A 233 16.59 0.62 -2.17
CA ALA A 233 15.83 1.30 -1.12
C ALA A 233 16.15 2.79 -1.06
N TYR A 234 15.21 3.55 -0.54
CA TYR A 234 15.42 4.92 -0.07
C TYR A 234 14.84 5.08 1.34
N ILE A 235 15.57 5.75 2.22
CA ILE A 235 15.13 6.03 3.59
C ILE A 235 15.00 7.53 3.79
N ALA A 236 13.77 7.99 3.99
CA ALA A 236 13.46 9.39 4.27
C ALA A 236 13.81 9.79 5.72
N GLY A 237 14.06 11.07 5.93
CA GLY A 237 14.28 11.64 7.26
C GLY A 237 15.73 11.65 7.73
N ARG A 238 16.72 11.57 6.85
CA ARG A 238 18.16 11.59 7.21
C ARG A 238 18.56 12.81 8.07
N ALA A 239 17.92 13.96 7.88
CA ALA A 239 18.16 15.19 8.64
C ALA A 239 17.17 15.40 9.78
N ALA A 240 16.36 14.41 10.12
CA ALA A 240 15.35 14.54 11.17
C ALA A 240 16.00 14.60 12.56
N PRO A 241 15.66 15.60 13.39
CA PRO A 241 16.16 15.66 14.75
C PRO A 241 15.49 14.57 15.63
N PRO A 242 16.23 13.99 16.59
CA PRO A 242 15.67 13.04 17.55
C PRO A 242 14.45 13.60 18.30
N GLY A 243 13.45 12.75 18.58
CA GLY A 243 12.27 13.09 19.37
C GLY A 243 11.24 13.97 18.65
N LYS A 244 11.49 14.38 17.39
CA LYS A 244 10.53 15.14 16.59
C LYS A 244 9.79 14.23 15.63
N ARG A 245 8.45 14.31 15.65
CA ARG A 245 7.59 13.64 14.67
C ARG A 245 7.72 14.33 13.30
N MET A 246 7.95 13.55 12.26
CA MET A 246 8.19 14.03 10.90
C MET A 246 7.08 13.56 9.93
N GLY A 247 5.95 14.26 9.95
CA GLY A 247 4.79 13.93 9.09
C GLY A 247 3.93 12.80 9.66
N HIS A 248 4.28 11.56 9.39
CA HIS A 248 3.53 10.39 9.83
C HIS A 248 3.61 10.15 11.34
N ALA A 249 2.57 9.52 11.90
CA ALA A 249 2.52 9.18 13.32
C ALA A 249 3.64 8.22 13.73
N GLY A 250 4.05 7.31 12.84
CA GLY A 250 5.15 6.37 13.02
C GLY A 250 6.55 6.95 12.75
N ALA A 251 6.64 8.13 12.13
CA ALA A 251 7.92 8.75 11.75
C ALA A 251 8.52 9.58 12.90
N ILE A 252 8.95 8.92 13.97
CA ILE A 252 9.58 9.52 15.14
C ILE A 252 10.76 8.65 15.61
N ILE A 253 11.91 9.26 15.84
CA ILE A 253 13.09 8.61 16.41
C ILE A 253 12.94 8.58 17.94
N THR A 254 12.89 7.39 18.53
CA THR A 254 12.85 7.20 19.98
C THR A 254 14.16 6.58 20.45
N GLY A 255 14.97 7.36 21.18
CA GLY A 255 16.29 6.89 21.62
C GLY A 255 17.29 6.75 20.48
N SER A 256 18.00 5.62 20.41
CA SER A 256 19.01 5.31 19.39
C SER A 256 18.48 4.45 18.24
N GLU A 257 17.24 3.97 18.32
CA GLU A 257 16.63 3.08 17.34
C GLU A 257 15.77 3.83 16.33
N GLY A 258 15.57 3.23 15.16
CA GLY A 258 14.72 3.79 14.12
C GLY A 258 15.30 5.03 13.42
N THR A 259 16.60 5.26 13.51
CA THR A 259 17.26 6.35 12.78
C THR A 259 17.44 5.99 11.30
N ALA A 260 17.50 6.97 10.42
CA ALA A 260 17.82 6.71 9.01
C ALA A 260 19.20 6.03 8.85
N ALA A 261 20.18 6.41 9.66
CA ALA A 261 21.52 5.84 9.61
C ALA A 261 21.52 4.34 9.91
N THR A 262 20.88 3.91 11.02
CA THR A 262 20.78 2.50 11.39
C THR A 262 20.05 1.67 10.33
N LYS A 263 18.95 2.20 9.79
CA LYS A 263 18.19 1.52 8.71
C LYS A 263 19.01 1.35 7.43
N ILE A 264 19.74 2.40 7.01
CA ILE A 264 20.63 2.37 5.86
C ILE A 264 21.74 1.34 6.05
N GLU A 265 22.37 1.33 7.23
CA GLU A 265 23.41 0.36 7.58
C GLU A 265 22.88 -1.08 7.48
N ARG A 266 21.76 -1.39 8.13
CA ARG A 266 21.16 -2.74 8.09
C ARG A 266 20.75 -3.20 6.70
N LEU A 267 20.15 -2.31 5.92
CA LEU A 267 19.79 -2.62 4.53
C LEU A 267 21.04 -2.87 3.67
N THR A 268 22.09 -2.06 3.84
CA THR A 268 23.36 -2.22 3.12
C THR A 268 24.05 -3.55 3.47
N GLU A 269 24.10 -3.91 4.76
CA GLU A 269 24.60 -5.21 5.24
C GLU A 269 23.80 -6.40 4.65
N ALA A 270 22.52 -6.20 4.37
CA ALA A 270 21.69 -7.21 3.71
C ALA A 270 21.84 -7.26 2.18
N GLY A 271 22.75 -6.44 1.60
CA GLY A 271 22.99 -6.40 0.15
C GLY A 271 22.02 -5.51 -0.62
N VAL A 272 21.20 -4.70 0.08
CA VAL A 272 20.29 -3.73 -0.54
C VAL A 272 21.07 -2.49 -0.99
N ARG A 273 20.82 -2.00 -2.19
CA ARG A 273 21.37 -0.74 -2.67
C ARG A 273 20.53 0.42 -2.17
N VAL A 274 21.08 1.22 -1.26
CA VAL A 274 20.37 2.35 -0.66
C VAL A 274 20.73 3.65 -1.36
N ALA A 275 19.73 4.30 -1.92
CA ALA A 275 19.84 5.60 -2.60
C ALA A 275 20.12 6.73 -1.61
N GLU A 276 20.93 7.69 -2.00
CA GLU A 276 21.16 8.91 -1.21
C GLU A 276 20.00 9.90 -1.34
N VAL A 277 19.48 10.03 -2.54
CA VAL A 277 18.32 10.85 -2.89
C VAL A 277 17.31 10.04 -3.69
N PRO A 278 16.01 10.39 -3.69
CA PRO A 278 14.98 9.62 -4.42
C PRO A 278 15.31 9.44 -5.90
N SER A 279 15.91 10.45 -6.53
CA SER A 279 16.28 10.44 -7.95
C SER A 279 17.39 9.45 -8.34
N ASP A 280 18.09 8.84 -7.38
CA ASP A 280 19.07 7.78 -7.65
C ASP A 280 18.40 6.42 -7.93
N LEU A 281 17.17 6.21 -7.47
CA LEU A 281 16.51 4.90 -7.53
C LEU A 281 16.36 4.35 -8.96
N PRO A 282 15.99 5.13 -9.98
CA PRO A 282 15.94 4.61 -11.35
C PRO A 282 17.28 4.02 -11.82
N ARG A 283 18.38 4.74 -11.59
CA ARG A 283 19.72 4.27 -11.93
C ARG A 283 20.08 2.99 -11.16
N LEU A 284 19.91 2.97 -9.84
CA LEU A 284 20.20 1.81 -9.00
C LEU A 284 19.37 0.60 -9.40
N THR A 285 18.08 0.79 -9.72
CA THR A 285 17.18 -0.28 -10.16
C THR A 285 17.61 -0.83 -11.52
N ARG A 286 17.95 0.04 -12.49
CA ARG A 286 18.43 -0.38 -13.83
C ARG A 286 19.70 -1.21 -13.76
N GLU A 287 20.65 -0.80 -12.93
CA GLU A 287 21.91 -1.54 -12.73
C GLU A 287 21.72 -2.95 -12.13
N GLN A 288 20.61 -3.20 -11.45
CA GLN A 288 20.30 -4.48 -10.83
C GLN A 288 19.55 -5.45 -11.75
N ILE A 289 18.86 -4.93 -12.76
CA ILE A 289 18.07 -5.74 -13.70
C ILE A 289 18.84 -5.89 -15.01
N PRO A 290 19.39 -7.06 -15.33
CA PRO A 290 20.22 -7.25 -16.54
C PRO A 290 19.52 -6.86 -17.84
N GLN A 291 18.20 -7.07 -17.92
CA GLN A 291 17.36 -6.75 -19.09
C GLN A 291 17.20 -5.24 -19.33
N LEU A 292 17.48 -4.41 -18.33
CA LEU A 292 17.37 -2.94 -18.39
C LEU A 292 18.73 -2.23 -18.55
N ARG A 293 19.83 -2.99 -18.70
CA ARG A 293 21.19 -2.44 -18.81
C ARG A 293 21.57 -1.94 -20.23
N GLN A 294 20.62 -1.97 -21.18
CA GLN A 294 20.84 -1.51 -22.57
C GLN A 294 20.50 -0.06 -22.76
#